data_5212744eb9ee7aed1cb5dd929d6926ae
#
_entry.id   5212744eb9ee7aed1cb5dd929d6926ae
#
_cell.length_a   1.000
_cell.length_b   1.000
_cell.length_c   1.000
_cell.angle_alpha   90.00
_cell.angle_beta   90.00
_cell.angle_gamma   90.00
#
_symmetry.space_group_name_H-M   'P 1'
#
loop_
_entity.id
_entity.type
_entity.pdbx_description
1 polymer ?
#
loop_
_entity_poly.entity_id
_entity_poly.type
_entity_poly.pdbx_seq_one_letter_code
_entity_poly.pdbx_strand_id
1 'polypeptide(L)'
;MALVITIFKANYGDAFLIKELSSGKQFIVDCGFKLTYRQHIKKKTNSVDFIILTHSDEDHINGAFPLLEDYPEYFSLNKVYVNSPESIAVPRVAGGISIKQANSLFKLLNEKAVQFEGLTQGEVLEISDDFSLEIISPTSDDLECFHKKFIEEITSDLSDKKETDISSNVATKTITEWAELPDSFLKKSDDIANTSSIAFILNYKDKKVLFLADSHPEVISDYFQQQGFSSEKKAVFDYIKLSHHGSAKSISKRLISMVSCNNYIISTNGGKARSKHPSVETIAKLAILVDRNKNDEINFYFNHSVSAIETRNGSLLSENERLLYKINYIEQNEITLT
;
A
#
# COMPACT_ATOMS: atom_id res chain seq x y z
N MET A 1 -0.82 -27.05 0.14
CA MET A 1 0.15 -25.96 -0.08
C MET A 1 -0.63 -24.65 0.08
N ALA A 2 -0.14 -23.71 0.89
CA ALA A 2 -0.84 -22.46 1.15
C ALA A 2 0.14 -21.29 1.18
N LEU A 3 -0.33 -20.11 0.76
CA LEU A 3 0.35 -18.84 0.96
C LEU A 3 -0.34 -18.08 2.08
N VAL A 4 0.44 -17.57 3.03
CA VAL A 4 -0.06 -16.81 4.18
C VAL A 4 0.41 -15.37 4.07
N ILE A 5 -0.54 -14.44 4.12
CA ILE A 5 -0.32 -13.00 4.18
C ILE A 5 -0.62 -12.54 5.61
N THR A 6 0.41 -12.23 6.37
CA THR A 6 0.27 -11.63 7.71
C THR A 6 0.26 -10.11 7.59
N ILE A 7 -0.75 -9.46 8.13
CA ILE A 7 -0.93 -8.00 8.12
C ILE A 7 -0.58 -7.49 9.50
N PHE A 8 0.57 -6.84 9.65
CA PHE A 8 1.00 -6.35 10.95
C PHE A 8 0.24 -5.09 11.39
N LYS A 9 0.10 -4.91 12.70
CA LYS A 9 -0.45 -3.67 13.29
C LYS A 9 0.60 -2.55 13.22
N ALA A 10 0.65 -1.88 12.07
CA ALA A 10 1.62 -0.83 11.77
C ALA A 10 1.12 0.59 12.11
N ASN A 11 0.20 0.74 13.07
CA ASN A 11 -0.53 1.99 13.31
C ASN A 11 -1.34 2.41 12.08
N TYR A 12 -1.00 3.57 11.49
CA TYR A 12 -1.64 4.04 10.24
C TYR A 12 -0.81 3.72 8.99
N GLY A 13 0.29 2.98 9.12
CA GLY A 13 1.16 2.57 8.01
C GLY A 13 0.95 1.13 7.56
N ASP A 14 1.82 0.68 6.70
CA ASP A 14 1.80 -0.66 6.10
C ASP A 14 2.97 -1.54 6.55
N ALA A 15 2.69 -2.79 6.82
CA ALA A 15 3.70 -3.84 7.00
C ALA A 15 3.05 -5.20 6.80
N PHE A 16 3.60 -6.00 5.90
CA PHE A 16 3.08 -7.34 5.58
C PHE A 16 4.22 -8.35 5.56
N LEU A 17 3.97 -9.57 6.05
CA LEU A 17 4.83 -10.72 5.80
C LEU A 17 4.05 -11.70 4.91
N ILE A 18 4.63 -12.02 3.77
CA ILE A 18 4.06 -12.99 2.82
C ILE A 18 4.94 -14.22 2.84
N LYS A 19 4.34 -15.39 3.11
CA LYS A 19 5.04 -16.65 3.29
C LYS A 19 4.37 -17.79 2.54
N GLU A 20 5.10 -18.43 1.66
CA GLU A 20 4.71 -19.71 1.08
C GLU A 20 5.09 -20.87 2.00
N LEU A 21 4.11 -21.63 2.48
CA LEU A 21 4.35 -22.67 3.48
C LEU A 21 5.10 -23.89 2.93
N SER A 22 4.97 -24.18 1.63
CA SER A 22 5.59 -25.34 0.99
C SER A 22 7.09 -25.19 0.77
N SER A 23 7.53 -24.06 0.24
CA SER A 23 8.94 -23.77 -0.03
C SER A 23 9.65 -23.11 1.14
N GLY A 24 8.89 -22.52 2.08
CA GLY A 24 9.41 -21.68 3.14
C GLY A 24 9.84 -20.29 2.67
N LYS A 25 9.67 -19.95 1.39
CA LYS A 25 9.95 -18.61 0.84
C LYS A 25 9.08 -17.56 1.51
N GLN A 26 9.72 -16.47 1.92
CA GLN A 26 9.00 -15.38 2.59
C GLN A 26 9.66 -14.03 2.36
N PHE A 27 8.85 -13.01 2.29
CA PHE A 27 9.31 -11.63 2.13
C PHE A 27 8.41 -10.64 2.86
N ILE A 28 8.94 -9.45 3.09
CA ILE A 28 8.22 -8.35 3.73
C ILE A 28 7.85 -7.30 2.68
N VAL A 29 6.64 -6.77 2.77
CA VAL A 29 6.21 -5.56 2.04
C VAL A 29 5.98 -4.48 3.09
N ASP A 30 6.78 -3.44 3.03
CA ASP A 30 6.87 -2.36 3.99
C ASP A 30 7.15 -2.80 5.43
N CYS A 31 7.69 -1.91 6.22
CA CYS A 31 8.10 -2.20 7.61
C CYS A 31 7.34 -1.37 8.64
N GLY A 32 6.45 -0.47 8.20
CA GLY A 32 5.73 0.44 9.07
C GLY A 32 6.67 1.33 9.88
N PHE A 33 6.32 1.56 11.13
CA PHE A 33 7.14 2.34 12.07
C PHE A 33 8.18 1.47 12.80
N LYS A 34 9.16 2.10 13.45
CA LYS A 34 10.18 1.42 14.28
C LYS A 34 9.58 0.46 15.30
N LEU A 35 8.45 0.84 15.91
CA LEU A 35 7.73 -0.03 16.85
C LEU A 35 7.09 -1.24 16.15
N THR A 36 6.65 -1.12 14.90
CA THR A 36 6.11 -2.23 14.11
C THR A 36 7.15 -3.34 13.98
N TYR A 37 8.39 -2.98 13.59
CA TYR A 37 9.47 -3.96 13.57
C TYR A 37 9.71 -4.62 14.94
N ARG A 38 9.92 -3.81 15.98
CA ARG A 38 10.29 -4.31 17.32
C ARG A 38 9.20 -5.14 17.98
N GLN A 39 7.93 -4.78 17.80
CA GLN A 39 6.81 -5.41 18.49
C GLN A 39 6.16 -6.55 17.72
N HIS A 40 6.23 -6.52 16.39
CA HIS A 40 5.51 -7.45 15.51
C HIS A 40 6.44 -8.24 14.58
N ILE A 41 7.19 -7.57 13.68
CA ILE A 41 7.99 -8.26 12.66
C ILE A 41 9.05 -9.16 13.32
N LYS A 42 9.89 -8.61 14.19
CA LYS A 42 10.98 -9.32 14.87
C LYS A 42 10.49 -10.52 15.70
N LYS A 43 9.24 -10.51 16.18
CA LYS A 43 8.64 -11.64 16.90
C LYS A 43 8.08 -12.73 15.99
N LYS A 44 7.76 -12.39 14.75
CA LYS A 44 7.16 -13.32 13.78
C LYS A 44 8.21 -14.00 12.91
N THR A 45 9.28 -13.29 12.55
CA THR A 45 10.37 -13.82 11.74
C THR A 45 11.70 -13.12 12.07
N ASN A 46 12.80 -13.84 11.87
CA ASN A 46 14.17 -13.33 11.93
C ASN A 46 14.91 -13.46 10.57
N SER A 47 14.22 -13.89 9.53
CA SER A 47 14.82 -14.00 8.20
C SER A 47 13.76 -13.78 7.13
N VAL A 48 14.16 -13.19 5.99
CA VAL A 48 13.35 -13.08 4.78
C VAL A 48 14.24 -13.18 3.55
N ASP A 49 13.69 -13.65 2.44
CA ASP A 49 14.40 -13.69 1.16
C ASP A 49 14.66 -12.25 0.66
N PHE A 50 13.68 -11.38 0.76
CA PHE A 50 13.82 -9.97 0.40
C PHE A 50 12.79 -9.08 1.13
N ILE A 51 12.96 -7.77 0.99
CA ILE A 51 12.00 -6.75 1.43
C ILE A 51 11.63 -5.89 0.22
N ILE A 52 10.36 -5.57 0.06
CA ILE A 52 9.89 -4.51 -0.85
C ILE A 52 9.53 -3.31 0.02
N LEU A 53 10.21 -2.19 -0.15
CA LEU A 53 9.82 -0.90 0.42
C LEU A 53 9.15 -0.11 -0.70
N THR A 54 7.83 0.03 -0.58
CA THR A 54 7.00 0.49 -1.70
C THR A 54 7.28 1.93 -2.11
N HIS A 55 7.50 2.80 -1.14
CA HIS A 55 7.89 4.21 -1.33
C HIS A 55 8.52 4.77 -0.05
N SER A 56 8.93 6.05 -0.07
CA SER A 56 9.81 6.62 0.96
C SER A 56 9.09 7.21 2.19
N ASP A 57 7.78 7.09 2.32
CA ASP A 57 7.05 7.68 3.44
C ASP A 57 7.31 6.96 4.75
N GLU A 58 7.29 7.73 5.84
CA GLU A 58 7.72 7.29 7.17
C GLU A 58 6.98 6.05 7.67
N ASP A 59 5.72 5.99 7.42
CA ASP A 59 4.82 4.92 7.85
C ASP A 59 4.94 3.63 7.03
N HIS A 60 5.83 3.62 6.03
CA HIS A 60 6.23 2.45 5.25
C HIS A 60 7.67 2.01 5.54
N ILE A 61 8.63 2.94 5.62
CA ILE A 61 10.06 2.59 5.68
C ILE A 61 10.68 2.68 7.07
N ASN A 62 10.06 3.36 8.04
CA ASN A 62 10.72 3.68 9.31
C ASN A 62 11.09 2.42 10.13
N GLY A 63 10.34 1.34 9.99
CA GLY A 63 10.64 0.04 10.61
C GLY A 63 11.84 -0.69 9.99
N ALA A 64 12.26 -0.32 8.77
CA ALA A 64 13.43 -0.90 8.13
C ALA A 64 14.74 -0.49 8.83
N PHE A 65 14.80 0.69 9.47
CA PHE A 65 15.99 1.13 10.19
C PHE A 65 16.40 0.15 11.31
N PRO A 66 15.56 -0.13 12.33
CA PRO A 66 15.95 -1.09 13.36
C PRO A 66 16.08 -2.53 12.82
N LEU A 67 15.43 -2.89 11.69
CA LEU A 67 15.65 -4.17 11.04
C LEU A 67 17.09 -4.25 10.50
N LEU A 68 17.56 -3.22 9.82
CA LEU A 68 18.91 -3.13 9.28
C LEU A 68 19.97 -2.95 10.39
N GLU A 69 19.63 -2.34 11.52
CA GLU A 69 20.48 -2.35 12.71
C GLU A 69 20.74 -3.78 13.23
N ASP A 70 19.71 -4.63 13.21
CA ASP A 70 19.77 -6.05 13.60
C ASP A 70 20.45 -6.95 12.53
N TYR A 71 20.59 -6.49 11.29
CA TYR A 71 21.27 -7.23 10.21
C TYR A 71 22.80 -7.09 10.31
N PRO A 72 23.59 -8.15 10.04
CA PRO A 72 23.17 -9.55 9.80
C PRO A 72 23.09 -10.42 11.04
N GLU A 73 23.38 -9.89 12.22
CA GLU A 73 23.54 -10.67 13.47
C GLU A 73 22.26 -11.32 13.96
N TYR A 74 21.15 -10.59 13.92
CA TYR A 74 19.87 -10.99 14.50
C TYR A 74 18.76 -11.10 13.46
N PHE A 75 18.99 -10.63 12.25
CA PHE A 75 18.07 -10.70 11.15
C PHE A 75 18.78 -11.07 9.84
N SER A 76 18.26 -12.03 9.08
CA SER A 76 18.80 -12.44 7.78
C SER A 76 17.98 -11.87 6.64
N LEU A 77 18.65 -11.30 5.65
CA LEU A 77 18.07 -10.63 4.50
C LEU A 77 19.02 -10.76 3.29
N ASN A 78 18.49 -11.14 2.13
CA ASN A 78 19.32 -11.22 0.92
C ASN A 78 19.29 -9.91 0.11
N LYS A 79 18.12 -9.24 0.00
CA LYS A 79 17.93 -8.10 -0.90
C LYS A 79 16.82 -7.16 -0.43
N VAL A 80 16.94 -5.89 -0.80
CA VAL A 80 15.86 -4.89 -0.64
C VAL A 80 15.49 -4.36 -2.02
N TYR A 81 14.19 -4.39 -2.34
CA TYR A 81 13.64 -3.67 -3.47
C TYR A 81 13.13 -2.32 -3.00
N VAL A 82 13.66 -1.25 -3.55
CA VAL A 82 13.27 0.12 -3.20
C VAL A 82 13.62 1.07 -4.34
N ASN A 83 12.69 1.89 -4.77
CA ASN A 83 12.96 2.89 -5.79
C ASN A 83 13.76 4.04 -5.21
N SER A 84 14.98 4.19 -5.69
CA SER A 84 15.92 5.21 -5.28
C SER A 84 16.49 5.94 -6.49
N PRO A 85 16.87 7.20 -6.35
CA PRO A 85 17.65 7.88 -7.39
C PRO A 85 19.05 7.23 -7.48
N GLU A 86 19.33 6.57 -8.58
CA GLU A 86 20.54 5.73 -8.80
C GLU A 86 21.82 6.52 -8.83
N SER A 87 22.19 7.44 -8.27
CA SER A 87 23.52 8.09 -8.38
C SER A 87 23.73 9.35 -7.57
N ILE A 88 23.02 9.51 -6.49
CA ILE A 88 23.26 10.72 -5.72
C ILE A 88 24.27 10.41 -4.62
N ALA A 89 25.54 10.75 -4.90
CA ALA A 89 26.45 11.23 -3.85
C ALA A 89 25.78 12.48 -3.24
N VAL A 90 24.89 12.27 -2.28
CA VAL A 90 24.03 13.33 -1.77
C VAL A 90 24.85 14.32 -0.97
N PRO A 91 24.95 15.61 -1.37
CA PRO A 91 25.42 16.65 -0.48
C PRO A 91 24.52 16.69 0.78
N ARG A 92 25.04 17.04 1.92
CA ARG A 92 24.31 17.24 3.17
C ARG A 92 23.37 18.45 3.03
N VAL A 93 22.17 18.27 2.50
CA VAL A 93 21.21 19.36 2.26
C VAL A 93 19.84 19.08 2.83
N ALA A 94 19.15 20.14 3.23
CA ALA A 94 17.83 20.13 3.83
C ALA A 94 16.76 19.75 2.78
N GLY A 95 16.07 18.62 2.95
CA GLY A 95 14.90 18.19 2.20
C GLY A 95 13.73 17.91 3.13
N GLY A 96 12.52 17.66 2.61
CA GLY A 96 11.36 17.22 3.37
C GLY A 96 11.64 15.93 4.19
N ILE A 97 10.77 15.58 5.15
CA ILE A 97 11.01 14.47 6.10
C ILE A 97 11.21 13.15 5.35
N SER A 98 10.36 12.86 4.38
CA SER A 98 10.36 11.64 3.55
C SER A 98 11.66 11.46 2.78
N ILE A 99 12.17 12.53 2.17
CA ILE A 99 13.43 12.51 1.41
C ILE A 99 14.66 12.34 2.32
N LYS A 100 14.67 13.00 3.47
CA LYS A 100 15.74 12.80 4.48
C LYS A 100 15.79 11.38 4.99
N GLN A 101 14.63 10.76 5.17
CA GLN A 101 14.52 9.38 5.60
C GLN A 101 14.99 8.42 4.51
N ALA A 102 14.57 8.63 3.25
CA ALA A 102 15.05 7.84 2.12
C ALA A 102 16.59 7.89 2.01
N ASN A 103 17.18 9.08 2.07
CA ASN A 103 18.63 9.24 2.06
C ASN A 103 19.32 8.51 3.21
N SER A 104 18.75 8.57 4.41
CA SER A 104 19.28 7.86 5.58
C SER A 104 19.18 6.35 5.41
N LEU A 105 18.10 5.87 4.77
CA LEU A 105 17.90 4.46 4.47
C LEU A 105 18.96 3.95 3.47
N PHE A 106 19.18 4.66 2.35
CA PHE A 106 20.17 4.26 1.34
C PHE A 106 21.59 4.26 1.91
N LYS A 107 21.91 5.25 2.74
CA LYS A 107 23.20 5.27 3.45
C LYS A 107 23.35 4.04 4.34
N LEU A 108 22.33 3.67 5.10
CA LEU A 108 22.36 2.50 5.98
C LEU A 108 22.45 1.18 5.19
N LEU A 109 21.72 1.04 4.06
CA LEU A 109 21.83 -0.11 3.17
C LEU A 109 23.26 -0.30 2.66
N ASN A 110 23.91 0.79 2.22
CA ASN A 110 25.31 0.77 1.78
C ASN A 110 26.29 0.44 2.93
N GLU A 111 26.11 1.06 4.11
CA GLU A 111 26.94 0.78 5.30
C GLU A 111 26.85 -0.68 5.73
N LYS A 112 25.68 -1.28 5.58
CA LYS A 112 25.42 -2.69 5.90
C LYS A 112 25.73 -3.66 4.76
N ALA A 113 26.19 -3.15 3.60
CA ALA A 113 26.43 -3.93 2.39
C ALA A 113 25.23 -4.79 1.95
N VAL A 114 24.01 -4.31 2.16
CA VAL A 114 22.77 -4.94 1.70
C VAL A 114 22.57 -4.59 0.23
N GLN A 115 22.34 -5.61 -0.60
CA GLN A 115 22.00 -5.39 -2.00
C GLN A 115 20.62 -4.76 -2.12
N PHE A 116 20.48 -3.73 -2.95
CA PHE A 116 19.19 -3.12 -3.24
C PHE A 116 19.09 -2.68 -4.70
N GLU A 117 17.87 -2.71 -5.23
CA GLU A 117 17.52 -2.24 -6.57
C GLU A 117 16.08 -1.73 -6.64
N GLY A 118 15.78 -0.96 -7.69
CA GLY A 118 14.42 -0.50 -7.98
C GLY A 118 13.57 -1.56 -8.68
N LEU A 119 12.26 -1.30 -8.74
CA LEU A 119 11.28 -2.06 -9.51
C LEU A 119 10.41 -1.10 -10.31
N THR A 120 10.15 -1.45 -11.57
CA THR A 120 9.31 -0.68 -12.47
C THR A 120 8.25 -1.55 -13.14
N GLN A 121 7.21 -0.92 -13.65
CA GLN A 121 6.12 -1.57 -14.36
C GLN A 121 6.63 -2.51 -15.46
N GLY A 122 6.08 -3.72 -15.50
CA GLY A 122 6.40 -4.76 -16.47
C GLY A 122 7.44 -5.78 -15.99
N GLU A 123 8.12 -5.51 -14.86
CA GLU A 123 9.01 -6.51 -14.26
C GLU A 123 8.21 -7.60 -13.54
N VAL A 124 8.75 -8.81 -13.53
CA VAL A 124 8.18 -9.98 -12.83
C VAL A 124 9.24 -10.57 -11.91
N LEU A 125 8.90 -10.72 -10.64
CA LEU A 125 9.73 -11.42 -9.66
C LEU A 125 9.18 -12.84 -9.50
N GLU A 126 9.90 -13.83 -10.02
CA GLU A 126 9.59 -15.25 -9.82
C GLU A 126 10.08 -15.69 -8.43
N ILE A 127 9.16 -16.16 -7.58
CA ILE A 127 9.45 -16.60 -6.21
C ILE A 127 9.59 -18.11 -6.15
N SER A 128 8.63 -18.82 -6.77
CA SER A 128 8.65 -20.25 -6.99
C SER A 128 7.81 -20.58 -8.23
N ASP A 129 7.72 -21.85 -8.62
CA ASP A 129 7.03 -22.29 -9.85
C ASP A 129 5.58 -21.79 -9.96
N ASP A 130 4.88 -21.70 -8.84
CA ASP A 130 3.47 -21.29 -8.78
C ASP A 130 3.28 -19.90 -8.13
N PHE A 131 4.36 -19.13 -7.88
CA PHE A 131 4.31 -17.90 -7.12
C PHE A 131 5.18 -16.80 -7.75
N SER A 132 4.56 -15.72 -8.19
CA SER A 132 5.25 -14.55 -8.77
C SER A 132 4.60 -13.24 -8.36
N LEU A 133 5.35 -12.15 -8.53
CA LEU A 133 4.89 -10.77 -8.39
C LEU A 133 5.06 -10.06 -9.72
N GLU A 134 3.96 -9.56 -10.28
CA GLU A 134 3.96 -8.72 -11.48
C GLU A 134 3.90 -7.25 -11.07
N ILE A 135 4.94 -6.48 -11.38
CA ILE A 135 5.04 -5.06 -11.00
C ILE A 135 4.20 -4.21 -11.95
N ILE A 136 3.27 -3.44 -11.41
CA ILE A 136 2.32 -2.64 -12.19
C ILE A 136 2.50 -1.12 -12.00
N SER A 137 3.31 -0.70 -11.05
CA SER A 137 3.67 0.70 -10.73
C SER A 137 5.02 0.71 -10.01
N PRO A 138 5.82 1.80 -10.14
CA PRO A 138 5.63 2.94 -11.05
C PRO A 138 6.03 2.62 -12.49
N THR A 139 5.66 3.50 -13.44
CA THR A 139 6.28 3.50 -14.77
C THR A 139 7.69 4.07 -14.70
N SER A 140 8.51 3.80 -15.72
CA SER A 140 9.85 4.40 -15.82
C SER A 140 9.79 5.93 -15.85
N ASP A 141 8.78 6.51 -16.52
CA ASP A 141 8.59 7.96 -16.60
C ASP A 141 8.19 8.56 -15.24
N ASP A 142 7.29 7.90 -14.49
CA ASP A 142 6.91 8.32 -13.14
C ASP A 142 8.13 8.28 -12.20
N LEU A 143 8.98 7.27 -12.32
CA LEU A 143 10.19 7.14 -11.54
C LEU A 143 11.23 8.21 -11.91
N GLU A 144 11.40 8.53 -13.19
CA GLU A 144 12.26 9.64 -13.63
C GLU A 144 11.79 10.98 -13.07
N CYS A 145 10.47 11.24 -13.08
CA CYS A 145 9.90 12.42 -12.47
C CYS A 145 10.14 12.47 -10.95
N PHE A 146 10.00 11.34 -10.26
CA PHE A 146 10.34 11.22 -8.84
C PHE A 146 11.81 11.55 -8.59
N HIS A 147 12.73 10.97 -9.36
CA HIS A 147 14.17 11.22 -9.24
C HIS A 147 14.51 12.71 -9.43
N LYS A 148 13.96 13.36 -10.45
CA LYS A 148 14.16 14.79 -10.70
C LYS A 148 13.73 15.66 -9.52
N LYS A 149 12.51 15.44 -9.02
CA LYS A 149 12.01 16.20 -7.85
C LYS A 149 12.76 15.88 -6.57
N PHE A 150 13.15 14.63 -6.37
CA PHE A 150 13.99 14.23 -5.24
C PHE A 150 15.30 15.02 -5.21
N ILE A 151 15.94 15.20 -6.39
CA ILE A 151 17.16 16.01 -6.53
C ILE A 151 16.87 17.49 -6.26
N GLU A 152 15.80 18.03 -6.85
CA GLU A 152 15.38 19.43 -6.67
C GLU A 152 15.11 19.76 -5.20
N GLU A 153 14.42 18.90 -4.46
CA GLU A 153 14.13 19.11 -3.05
C GLU A 153 15.36 18.97 -2.15
N ILE A 154 16.34 18.10 -2.51
CA ILE A 154 17.62 18.03 -1.80
C ILE A 154 18.45 19.30 -2.02
N THR A 155 18.36 19.90 -3.21
CA THR A 155 19.16 21.06 -3.59
C THR A 155 18.52 22.40 -3.23
N SER A 156 17.22 22.41 -2.95
CA SER A 156 16.46 23.60 -2.57
C SER A 156 16.19 23.63 -1.06
N ASP A 157 16.41 24.80 -0.43
CA ASP A 157 16.04 25.06 1.00
C ASP A 157 14.52 25.19 1.19
N LEU A 158 13.70 24.41 0.48
CA LEU A 158 12.25 24.53 0.51
C LEU A 158 11.64 23.93 1.77
N SER A 159 10.95 24.79 2.51
CA SER A 159 10.16 24.49 3.70
C SER A 159 9.04 23.48 3.43
N ASP A 160 8.81 22.60 4.41
CA ASP A 160 7.74 21.61 4.49
C ASP A 160 6.41 22.08 3.87
N LYS A 161 6.04 21.53 2.72
CA LYS A 161 4.65 21.49 2.29
C LYS A 161 3.94 20.45 3.14
N LYS A 162 3.21 20.87 4.15
CA LYS A 162 2.32 20.02 4.92
C LYS A 162 1.22 19.53 3.99
N GLU A 163 1.13 18.22 3.80
CA GLU A 163 -0.06 17.60 3.24
C GLU A 163 -1.27 18.01 4.08
N THR A 164 -2.22 18.65 3.45
CA THR A 164 -3.51 18.97 4.04
C THR A 164 -4.55 17.99 3.54
N ASP A 165 -4.48 16.77 4.03
CA ASP A 165 -5.58 15.84 3.87
C ASP A 165 -6.64 16.14 4.95
N ILE A 166 -7.71 16.82 4.55
CA ILE A 166 -8.85 17.10 5.43
C ILE A 166 -9.97 16.16 5.00
N SER A 167 -10.01 14.96 5.56
CA SER A 167 -11.20 14.14 5.51
C SER A 167 -12.02 14.35 6.78
N SER A 168 -13.16 15.00 6.68
CA SER A 168 -14.13 15.07 7.76
C SER A 168 -15.20 14.01 7.54
N ASN A 169 -15.16 12.93 8.30
CA ASN A 169 -16.25 11.96 8.36
C ASN A 169 -17.39 12.53 9.24
N VAL A 170 -18.08 13.53 8.75
CA VAL A 170 -19.36 13.94 9.36
C VAL A 170 -20.46 13.20 8.60
N ALA A 171 -21.07 12.23 9.25
CA ALA A 171 -22.11 11.39 8.68
C ALA A 171 -23.41 12.18 8.44
N THR A 172 -23.48 12.86 7.31
CA THR A 172 -24.70 13.55 6.85
C THR A 172 -25.18 13.03 5.51
N LYS A 173 -24.42 12.13 4.86
CA LYS A 173 -24.73 11.55 3.55
C LYS A 173 -25.06 10.08 3.66
N THR A 174 -25.95 9.61 2.82
CA THR A 174 -26.21 8.18 2.59
C THR A 174 -25.03 7.53 1.85
N ILE A 175 -24.92 6.22 1.92
CA ILE A 175 -23.88 5.46 1.20
C ILE A 175 -23.90 5.75 -0.31
N THR A 176 -25.07 5.92 -0.91
CA THR A 176 -25.20 6.26 -2.32
C THR A 176 -24.70 7.67 -2.64
N GLU A 177 -25.03 8.66 -1.80
CA GLU A 177 -24.52 10.02 -1.95
C GLU A 177 -22.99 10.08 -1.80
N TRP A 178 -22.40 9.29 -0.89
CA TRP A 178 -20.95 9.15 -0.78
C TRP A 178 -20.33 8.52 -2.03
N ALA A 179 -20.94 7.48 -2.60
CA ALA A 179 -20.44 6.81 -3.80
C ALA A 179 -20.53 7.68 -5.06
N GLU A 180 -21.49 8.59 -5.11
CA GLU A 180 -21.70 9.50 -6.25
C GLU A 180 -20.70 10.68 -6.27
N LEU A 181 -20.00 10.96 -5.17
CA LEU A 181 -19.04 12.06 -5.14
C LEU A 181 -18.03 11.96 -6.29
N PRO A 182 -17.63 13.09 -6.88
CA PRO A 182 -16.59 13.09 -7.90
C PRO A 182 -15.27 12.58 -7.33
N ASP A 183 -14.40 12.07 -8.18
CA ASP A 183 -13.07 11.69 -7.78
C ASP A 183 -12.28 12.93 -7.36
N SER A 184 -11.49 12.81 -6.29
CA SER A 184 -10.79 13.92 -5.63
C SER A 184 -9.28 13.73 -5.49
N PHE A 185 -8.70 12.79 -6.30
CA PHE A 185 -7.25 12.56 -6.28
C PHE A 185 -6.46 13.77 -6.80
N LEU A 186 -5.23 13.90 -6.34
CA LEU A 186 -4.30 14.93 -6.79
C LEU A 186 -3.85 14.64 -8.24
N LYS A 187 -3.23 15.63 -8.88
CA LYS A 187 -2.51 15.36 -10.13
C LYS A 187 -1.24 14.55 -9.82
N LYS A 188 -0.84 13.67 -10.72
CA LYS A 188 0.42 12.91 -10.58
C LYS A 188 1.63 13.79 -10.24
N SER A 189 1.72 14.98 -10.86
CA SER A 189 2.79 15.95 -10.60
C SER A 189 2.81 16.50 -9.18
N ASP A 190 1.70 16.46 -8.47
CA ASP A 190 1.54 17.01 -7.12
C ASP A 190 1.58 15.92 -6.05
N ASP A 191 1.56 14.64 -6.48
CA ASP A 191 1.55 13.44 -5.63
C ASP A 191 2.66 12.45 -6.03
N ILE A 192 3.88 12.94 -6.16
CA ILE A 192 4.98 12.19 -6.76
C ILE A 192 5.45 11.02 -5.90
N ALA A 193 5.46 11.15 -4.58
CA ALA A 193 5.81 10.04 -3.69
C ALA A 193 4.89 8.84 -3.93
N ASN A 194 3.57 9.07 -3.92
CA ASN A 194 2.58 8.02 -4.16
C ASN A 194 2.59 7.54 -5.63
N THR A 195 2.84 8.45 -6.59
CA THR A 195 3.00 8.09 -8.01
C THR A 195 4.18 7.15 -8.24
N SER A 196 5.25 7.26 -7.44
CA SER A 196 6.43 6.37 -7.49
C SER A 196 6.30 5.10 -6.66
N SER A 197 5.16 4.87 -6.01
CA SER A 197 4.93 3.72 -5.13
C SER A 197 4.89 2.41 -5.92
N ILE A 198 5.61 1.39 -5.41
CA ILE A 198 5.62 0.05 -6.01
C ILE A 198 4.30 -0.64 -5.71
N ALA A 199 3.49 -0.86 -6.75
CA ALA A 199 2.32 -1.70 -6.70
C ALA A 199 2.53 -2.95 -7.55
N PHE A 200 1.93 -4.05 -7.14
CA PHE A 200 2.10 -5.34 -7.83
C PHE A 200 0.88 -6.24 -7.72
N ILE A 201 0.77 -7.16 -8.66
CA ILE A 201 -0.15 -8.30 -8.61
C ILE A 201 0.64 -9.49 -8.07
N LEU A 202 0.21 -10.02 -6.93
CA LEU A 202 0.69 -11.29 -6.40
C LEU A 202 -0.11 -12.41 -7.07
N ASN A 203 0.56 -13.25 -7.81
CA ASN A 203 0.00 -14.46 -8.42
C ASN A 203 0.47 -15.68 -7.64
N TYR A 204 -0.45 -16.44 -7.09
CA TYR A 204 -0.17 -17.71 -6.42
C TYR A 204 -1.15 -18.77 -6.89
N LYS A 205 -0.68 -19.70 -7.75
CA LYS A 205 -1.52 -20.67 -8.45
C LYS A 205 -2.66 -19.96 -9.21
N ASP A 206 -3.91 -20.27 -8.87
CA ASP A 206 -5.11 -19.65 -9.43
C ASP A 206 -5.57 -18.38 -8.69
N LYS A 207 -4.88 -18.00 -7.60
CA LYS A 207 -5.22 -16.85 -6.77
C LYS A 207 -4.45 -15.58 -7.16
N LYS A 208 -5.15 -14.45 -7.11
CA LYS A 208 -4.56 -13.14 -7.40
C LYS A 208 -4.87 -12.14 -6.30
N VAL A 209 -3.83 -11.49 -5.81
CA VAL A 209 -3.97 -10.39 -4.83
C VAL A 209 -3.33 -9.13 -5.40
N LEU A 210 -4.10 -8.06 -5.47
CA LEU A 210 -3.61 -6.75 -5.91
C LEU A 210 -3.12 -5.95 -4.70
N PHE A 211 -1.82 -5.68 -4.64
CA PHE A 211 -1.21 -4.79 -3.66
C PHE A 211 -1.00 -3.41 -4.28
N LEU A 212 -1.78 -2.42 -3.83
CA LEU A 212 -1.73 -1.07 -4.37
C LEU A 212 -0.73 -0.15 -3.64
N ALA A 213 -0.18 -0.59 -2.50
CA ALA A 213 0.62 0.27 -1.62
C ALA A 213 -0.07 1.64 -1.42
N ASP A 214 0.56 2.75 -1.84
CA ASP A 214 -0.04 4.08 -1.85
C ASP A 214 -0.15 4.66 -3.27
N SER A 215 -0.09 3.78 -4.29
CA SER A 215 -0.05 4.16 -5.71
C SER A 215 -1.19 5.07 -6.12
N HIS A 216 -0.86 5.98 -7.03
CA HIS A 216 -1.80 6.90 -7.65
C HIS A 216 -2.83 6.15 -8.53
N PRO A 217 -4.15 6.42 -8.39
CA PRO A 217 -5.19 5.63 -9.05
C PRO A 217 -5.16 5.71 -10.58
N GLU A 218 -4.63 6.78 -11.17
CA GLU A 218 -4.49 6.88 -12.62
C GLU A 218 -3.37 6.00 -13.17
N VAL A 219 -2.23 5.86 -12.46
CA VAL A 219 -1.15 4.95 -12.86
C VAL A 219 -1.67 3.53 -12.98
N ILE A 220 -2.42 3.09 -11.96
CA ILE A 220 -3.01 1.75 -11.93
C ILE A 220 -4.09 1.58 -13.00
N SER A 221 -4.93 2.61 -13.20
CA SER A 221 -5.97 2.58 -14.25
C SER A 221 -5.36 2.51 -15.65
N ASP A 222 -4.29 3.26 -15.89
CA ASP A 222 -3.59 3.27 -17.18
C ASP A 222 -2.95 1.90 -17.46
N TYR A 223 -2.33 1.27 -16.43
CA TYR A 223 -1.83 -0.10 -16.56
C TYR A 223 -2.94 -1.08 -16.97
N PHE A 224 -4.07 -1.12 -16.26
CA PHE A 224 -5.16 -2.04 -16.60
C PHE A 224 -5.74 -1.77 -17.99
N GLN A 225 -5.86 -0.51 -18.39
CA GLN A 225 -6.30 -0.16 -19.74
C GLN A 225 -5.31 -0.66 -20.81
N GLN A 226 -4.01 -0.51 -20.59
CA GLN A 226 -2.96 -1.02 -21.50
C GLN A 226 -3.00 -2.54 -21.62
N GLN A 227 -3.37 -3.25 -20.54
CA GLN A 227 -3.58 -4.71 -20.55
C GLN A 227 -4.93 -5.12 -21.18
N GLY A 228 -5.69 -4.18 -21.72
CA GLY A 228 -6.98 -4.44 -22.39
C GLY A 228 -8.15 -4.67 -21.45
N PHE A 229 -8.04 -4.25 -20.17
CA PHE A 229 -9.16 -4.25 -19.24
C PHE A 229 -10.01 -2.99 -19.39
N SER A 230 -11.30 -3.14 -19.11
CA SER A 230 -12.31 -2.08 -19.24
C SER A 230 -13.49 -2.38 -18.31
N SER A 231 -14.53 -1.54 -18.36
CA SER A 231 -15.79 -1.82 -17.65
C SER A 231 -16.50 -3.10 -18.13
N GLU A 232 -16.22 -3.53 -19.37
CA GLU A 232 -16.81 -4.74 -19.99
C GLU A 232 -15.95 -5.99 -19.77
N LYS A 233 -14.62 -5.81 -19.63
CA LYS A 233 -13.65 -6.88 -19.41
C LYS A 233 -12.79 -6.52 -18.18
N LYS A 234 -13.16 -7.00 -17.01
CA LYS A 234 -12.52 -6.66 -15.74
C LYS A 234 -11.39 -7.60 -15.36
N ALA A 235 -10.37 -7.05 -14.71
CA ALA A 235 -9.38 -7.84 -14.00
C ALA A 235 -9.98 -8.37 -12.70
N VAL A 236 -9.89 -9.67 -12.47
CA VAL A 236 -10.49 -10.35 -11.31
C VAL A 236 -9.43 -10.63 -10.26
N PHE A 237 -9.72 -10.29 -9.01
CA PHE A 237 -8.85 -10.50 -7.87
C PHE A 237 -9.59 -11.19 -6.72
N ASP A 238 -8.89 -12.08 -6.00
CA ASP A 238 -9.39 -12.68 -4.76
C ASP A 238 -9.37 -11.66 -3.62
N TYR A 239 -8.33 -10.80 -3.57
CA TYR A 239 -8.18 -9.70 -2.60
C TYR A 239 -7.55 -8.48 -3.25
N ILE A 240 -7.90 -7.29 -2.75
CA ILE A 240 -7.22 -6.02 -3.08
C ILE A 240 -6.81 -5.34 -1.77
N LYS A 241 -5.50 -5.12 -1.55
CA LYS A 241 -5.03 -4.17 -0.54
C LYS A 241 -5.24 -2.76 -1.08
N LEU A 242 -6.10 -2.00 -0.42
CA LEU A 242 -6.47 -0.65 -0.86
C LEU A 242 -5.28 0.29 -0.80
N SER A 243 -5.19 1.16 -1.79
CA SER A 243 -4.17 2.20 -1.83
C SER A 243 -4.36 3.19 -0.67
N HIS A 244 -3.22 3.65 -0.11
CA HIS A 244 -3.12 4.70 0.89
C HIS A 244 -4.14 4.51 2.03
N HIS A 245 -4.14 3.29 2.59
CA HIS A 245 -4.98 2.89 3.73
C HIS A 245 -6.49 3.10 3.53
N GLY A 246 -6.94 3.21 2.28
CA GLY A 246 -8.34 3.52 1.92
C GLY A 246 -8.66 5.01 1.87
N SER A 247 -7.70 5.86 1.51
CA SER A 247 -7.91 7.29 1.23
C SER A 247 -8.87 7.49 0.06
N ALA A 248 -9.76 8.48 0.14
CA ALA A 248 -10.63 8.87 -0.97
C ALA A 248 -9.83 9.43 -2.17
N LYS A 249 -8.63 9.94 -1.93
CA LYS A 249 -7.75 10.48 -2.98
C LYS A 249 -6.98 9.41 -3.75
N SER A 250 -7.01 8.17 -3.29
CA SER A 250 -6.25 7.06 -3.88
C SER A 250 -7.13 6.02 -4.56
N ILE A 251 -8.39 6.37 -4.82
CA ILE A 251 -9.34 5.55 -5.56
C ILE A 251 -10.05 6.38 -6.62
N SER A 252 -10.35 5.77 -7.78
CA SER A 252 -11.11 6.41 -8.85
C SER A 252 -12.23 5.50 -9.33
N LYS A 253 -13.32 6.09 -9.81
CA LYS A 253 -14.43 5.37 -10.46
C LYS A 253 -13.93 4.59 -11.69
N ARG A 254 -12.93 5.15 -12.40
CA ARG A 254 -12.28 4.48 -13.52
C ARG A 254 -11.61 3.19 -13.09
N LEU A 255 -10.78 3.21 -12.03
CA LEU A 255 -10.14 2.00 -11.49
C LEU A 255 -11.17 0.97 -11.05
N ILE A 256 -12.17 1.40 -10.27
CA ILE A 256 -13.25 0.52 -9.79
C ILE A 256 -13.96 -0.16 -10.96
N SER A 257 -14.19 0.54 -12.08
CA SER A 257 -14.86 -0.02 -13.24
C SER A 257 -14.08 -1.13 -13.97
N MET A 258 -12.73 -1.15 -13.82
CA MET A 258 -11.84 -2.09 -14.51
C MET A 258 -11.49 -3.33 -13.68
N VAL A 259 -11.81 -3.35 -12.38
CA VAL A 259 -11.49 -4.45 -11.47
C VAL A 259 -12.76 -5.11 -10.94
N SER A 260 -12.64 -6.39 -10.58
CA SER A 260 -13.68 -7.16 -9.88
C SER A 260 -13.07 -7.82 -8.66
N CYS A 261 -13.58 -7.49 -7.48
CA CYS A 261 -13.16 -8.05 -6.21
C CYS A 261 -14.25 -7.84 -5.16
N ASN A 262 -14.38 -8.82 -4.25
CA ASN A 262 -15.30 -8.74 -3.13
C ASN A 262 -14.58 -8.62 -1.78
N ASN A 263 -13.24 -8.70 -1.74
CA ASN A 263 -12.45 -8.73 -0.51
C ASN A 263 -11.38 -7.65 -0.53
N TYR A 264 -11.50 -6.66 0.35
CA TYR A 264 -10.61 -5.51 0.43
C TYR A 264 -9.86 -5.48 1.75
N ILE A 265 -8.53 -5.31 1.69
CA ILE A 265 -7.65 -5.22 2.86
C ILE A 265 -7.40 -3.75 3.17
N ILE A 266 -7.65 -3.35 4.41
CA ILE A 266 -7.44 -2.01 4.93
C ILE A 266 -6.48 -2.10 6.12
N SER A 267 -5.26 -1.55 5.93
CA SER A 267 -4.23 -1.50 6.97
C SER A 267 -4.20 -0.09 7.55
N THR A 268 -4.80 0.11 8.71
CA THR A 268 -4.78 1.39 9.43
C THR A 268 -5.40 1.26 10.82
N ASN A 269 -4.94 2.11 11.75
CA ASN A 269 -5.58 2.30 13.05
C ASN A 269 -6.55 3.49 13.10
N GLY A 270 -6.92 4.05 11.94
CA GLY A 270 -7.78 5.22 11.82
C GLY A 270 -7.06 6.49 11.34
N GLY A 271 -5.76 6.41 11.04
CA GLY A 271 -5.00 7.55 10.51
C GLY A 271 -4.46 8.51 11.57
N LYS A 272 -3.97 9.66 11.11
CA LYS A 272 -3.27 10.68 11.92
C LYS A 272 -4.05 12.00 11.86
N ALA A 273 -4.43 12.55 13.01
CA ALA A 273 -5.01 13.88 13.18
C ALA A 273 -6.00 14.35 12.07
N ARG A 274 -5.49 14.82 10.94
CA ARG A 274 -6.29 15.32 9.80
C ARG A 274 -6.46 14.31 8.68
N SER A 275 -5.59 13.29 8.60
CA SER A 275 -5.65 12.20 7.60
C SER A 275 -6.36 11.00 8.21
N LYS A 276 -7.68 10.95 8.05
CA LYS A 276 -8.53 9.90 8.61
C LYS A 276 -8.79 8.81 7.57
N HIS A 277 -8.28 7.61 7.82
CA HIS A 277 -8.42 6.47 6.93
C HIS A 277 -9.03 5.27 7.67
N PRO A 278 -9.82 4.42 6.98
CA PRO A 278 -10.31 4.65 5.61
C PRO A 278 -11.33 5.78 5.55
N SER A 279 -11.50 6.35 4.36
CA SER A 279 -12.59 7.28 4.08
C SER A 279 -13.92 6.53 3.90
N VAL A 280 -15.01 7.08 4.43
CA VAL A 280 -16.37 6.59 4.15
C VAL A 280 -16.66 6.57 2.65
N GLU A 281 -16.18 7.58 1.93
CA GLU A 281 -16.32 7.67 0.48
C GLU A 281 -15.69 6.47 -0.25
N THR A 282 -14.50 6.02 0.18
CA THR A 282 -13.83 4.84 -0.40
C THR A 282 -14.66 3.59 -0.19
N ILE A 283 -15.13 3.36 1.04
CA ILE A 283 -15.96 2.19 1.35
C ILE A 283 -17.27 2.23 0.55
N ALA A 284 -17.90 3.41 0.47
CA ALA A 284 -19.16 3.59 -0.27
C ALA A 284 -18.96 3.38 -1.78
N LYS A 285 -17.92 3.97 -2.38
CA LYS A 285 -17.61 3.75 -3.81
C LYS A 285 -17.41 2.27 -4.13
N LEU A 286 -16.63 1.56 -3.33
CA LEU A 286 -16.41 0.13 -3.51
C LEU A 286 -17.70 -0.67 -3.33
N ALA A 287 -18.49 -0.37 -2.30
CA ALA A 287 -19.71 -1.10 -2.02
C ALA A 287 -20.81 -0.92 -3.09
N ILE A 288 -20.86 0.24 -3.73
CA ILE A 288 -21.92 0.60 -4.68
C ILE A 288 -21.49 0.42 -6.14
N LEU A 289 -20.25 0.78 -6.49
CA LEU A 289 -19.82 0.87 -7.89
C LEU A 289 -19.12 -0.40 -8.39
N VAL A 290 -18.64 -1.26 -7.50
CA VAL A 290 -18.09 -2.55 -7.91
C VAL A 290 -19.21 -3.42 -8.49
N ASP A 291 -18.94 -3.95 -9.69
CA ASP A 291 -19.85 -4.88 -10.34
C ASP A 291 -19.86 -6.21 -9.60
N ARG A 292 -20.95 -6.49 -8.93
CA ARG A 292 -21.20 -7.72 -8.19
C ARG A 292 -22.69 -8.09 -8.27
N ASN A 293 -22.99 -9.36 -8.10
CA ASN A 293 -24.39 -9.75 -7.96
C ASN A 293 -24.97 -9.13 -6.68
N LYS A 294 -26.25 -8.75 -6.70
CA LYS A 294 -26.92 -8.14 -5.53
C LYS A 294 -26.89 -9.01 -4.26
N ASN A 295 -26.63 -10.32 -4.43
CA ASN A 295 -26.56 -11.27 -3.33
C ASN A 295 -25.14 -11.52 -2.81
N ASP A 296 -24.11 -11.04 -3.49
CA ASP A 296 -22.74 -11.23 -3.07
C ASP A 296 -22.41 -10.27 -1.92
N GLU A 297 -21.68 -10.78 -0.95
CA GLU A 297 -21.14 -9.98 0.15
C GLU A 297 -19.90 -9.22 -0.31
N ILE A 298 -19.68 -8.05 0.27
CA ILE A 298 -18.42 -7.31 0.14
C ILE A 298 -17.76 -7.25 1.51
N ASN A 299 -16.50 -7.62 1.57
CA ASN A 299 -15.75 -7.80 2.80
C ASN A 299 -14.61 -6.80 2.89
N PHE A 300 -14.56 -6.06 3.99
CA PHE A 300 -13.44 -5.19 4.33
C PHE A 300 -12.70 -5.79 5.52
N TYR A 301 -11.45 -6.20 5.29
CA TYR A 301 -10.55 -6.80 6.27
C TYR A 301 -9.70 -5.73 6.93
N PHE A 302 -9.83 -5.58 8.24
CA PHE A 302 -9.10 -4.60 9.03
C PHE A 302 -8.06 -5.28 9.92
N ASN A 303 -6.84 -4.76 9.93
CA ASN A 303 -5.78 -5.23 10.83
C ASN A 303 -5.86 -4.59 12.23
N HIS A 304 -6.73 -3.62 12.43
CA HIS A 304 -7.04 -3.01 13.71
C HIS A 304 -8.54 -3.13 14.02
N SER A 305 -8.91 -2.89 15.30
CA SER A 305 -10.32 -2.90 15.69
C SER A 305 -11.09 -1.78 14.98
N VAL A 306 -12.19 -2.15 14.33
CA VAL A 306 -13.10 -1.22 13.67
C VAL A 306 -13.66 -0.21 14.67
N SER A 307 -14.02 -0.65 15.88
CA SER A 307 -14.52 0.25 16.92
C SER A 307 -13.49 1.30 17.33
N ALA A 308 -12.20 0.95 17.36
CA ALA A 308 -11.13 1.89 17.66
C ALA A 308 -10.91 2.91 16.50
N ILE A 309 -11.06 2.44 15.26
CA ILE A 309 -11.03 3.31 14.07
C ILE A 309 -12.20 4.30 14.10
N GLU A 310 -13.41 3.81 14.32
CA GLU A 310 -14.62 4.65 14.38
C GLU A 310 -14.61 5.65 15.55
N THR A 311 -14.01 5.28 16.67
CA THR A 311 -13.79 6.21 17.79
C THR A 311 -12.95 7.42 17.39
N ARG A 312 -11.98 7.23 16.50
CA ARG A 312 -11.08 8.30 16.00
C ARG A 312 -11.67 9.09 14.84
N ASN A 313 -12.35 8.40 13.93
CA ASN A 313 -12.74 8.93 12.63
C ASN A 313 -14.21 9.32 12.55
N GLY A 314 -15.05 8.87 13.47
CA GLY A 314 -16.48 8.79 13.33
C GLY A 314 -16.90 7.47 12.67
N SER A 315 -18.20 7.18 12.69
CA SER A 315 -18.76 5.97 12.09
C SER A 315 -18.41 5.89 10.60
N LEU A 316 -18.01 4.72 10.13
CA LEU A 316 -17.74 4.45 8.71
C LEU A 316 -19.05 4.32 7.93
N LEU A 317 -19.86 3.33 8.26
CA LEU A 317 -21.23 3.14 7.76
C LEU A 317 -22.11 2.65 8.89
N SER A 318 -23.39 3.02 8.87
CA SER A 318 -24.36 2.51 9.83
C SER A 318 -24.57 1.00 9.67
N GLU A 319 -25.01 0.33 10.73
CA GLU A 319 -25.34 -1.09 10.69
C GLU A 319 -26.45 -1.39 9.66
N ASN A 320 -27.45 -0.52 9.58
CA ASN A 320 -28.53 -0.65 8.60
C ASN A 320 -28.03 -0.59 7.15
N GLU A 321 -27.10 0.33 6.84
CA GLU A 321 -26.49 0.40 5.52
C GLU A 321 -25.65 -0.86 5.24
N ARG A 322 -24.85 -1.32 6.21
CA ARG A 322 -24.05 -2.54 6.04
C ARG A 322 -24.93 -3.77 5.76
N LEU A 323 -26.03 -3.93 6.49
CA LEU A 323 -26.99 -5.01 6.27
C LEU A 323 -27.66 -4.90 4.89
N LEU A 324 -28.12 -3.70 4.52
CA LEU A 324 -28.82 -3.45 3.25
C LEU A 324 -27.92 -3.75 2.03
N TYR A 325 -26.66 -3.37 2.10
CA TYR A 325 -25.70 -3.53 1.01
C TYR A 325 -24.77 -4.74 1.17
N LYS A 326 -25.03 -5.62 2.17
CA LYS A 326 -24.26 -6.84 2.45
C LYS A 326 -22.74 -6.57 2.62
N ILE A 327 -22.43 -5.58 3.45
CA ILE A 327 -21.08 -5.15 3.76
C ILE A 327 -20.64 -5.76 5.09
N ASN A 328 -19.53 -6.50 5.06
CA ASN A 328 -18.93 -7.08 6.26
C ASN A 328 -17.65 -6.32 6.63
N TYR A 329 -17.49 -6.00 7.91
CA TYR A 329 -16.24 -5.56 8.50
C TYR A 329 -15.64 -6.72 9.28
N ILE A 330 -14.46 -7.17 8.86
CA ILE A 330 -13.80 -8.36 9.40
C ILE A 330 -12.47 -7.93 10.02
N GLU A 331 -12.34 -8.09 11.34
CA GLU A 331 -11.09 -7.83 12.05
C GLU A 331 -10.19 -9.08 11.94
N GLN A 332 -9.18 -9.02 11.07
CA GLN A 332 -8.32 -10.15 10.77
C GLN A 332 -6.93 -9.71 10.36
N ASN A 333 -5.90 -10.37 10.92
CA ASN A 333 -4.49 -10.04 10.69
C ASN A 333 -3.76 -11.08 9.83
N GLU A 334 -4.45 -12.08 9.31
CA GLU A 334 -3.84 -13.13 8.50
C GLU A 334 -4.83 -13.62 7.44
N ILE A 335 -4.39 -13.69 6.20
CA ILE A 335 -5.14 -14.23 5.07
C ILE A 335 -4.40 -15.44 4.54
N THR A 336 -5.11 -16.54 4.30
CA THR A 336 -4.54 -17.76 3.74
C THR A 336 -5.13 -18.02 2.36
N LEU A 337 -4.26 -18.13 1.36
CA LEU A 337 -4.60 -18.55 0.00
C LEU A 337 -4.23 -20.04 -0.15
N THR A 338 -5.20 -20.86 -0.64
CA THR A 338 -5.04 -22.31 -0.81
C THR A 338 -5.25 -22.75 -2.24
#